data_9b5e00cfbe752857886f0e80d4ed05cc
#
_entry.id   9b5e00cfbe752857886f0e80d4ed05cc
#
_cell.length_a   1.000
_cell.length_b   1.000
_cell.length_c   1.000
_cell.angle_alpha   90.00
_cell.angle_beta   90.00
_cell.angle_gamma   90.00
#
_symmetry.space_group_name_H-M   'P 1'
#
loop_
_entity.id
_entity.type
_entity.pdbx_description
1 polymer ?
#
loop_
_entity_poly.entity_id
_entity_poly.type
_entity_poly.pdbx_seq_one_letter_code
_entity_poly.pdbx_strand_id
1 'polypeptide(L)'
;MMGPRGKVDETTRHIAAAAAWGLFPEWDATYLNYKGAGNSKGCQKATYTVPENESFWSITVYGADGYMKSENSMLNGANVKLNDDGTFTAYFGSREACGDAPNRLDVTEGWNFLMRIYRPGPSVLDGSYKLPTVEAAR
;
A
#
# COMPACT_ATOMS: atom_id res chain seq x y z
N MET A 1 11.01 -14.60 1.67
CA MET A 1 12.07 -14.24 0.71
C MET A 1 13.31 -13.67 1.37
N MET A 2 13.17 -12.72 2.25
CA MET A 2 14.30 -12.15 2.97
C MET A 2 14.35 -12.68 4.39
N GLY A 3 15.55 -13.09 4.83
CA GLY A 3 15.73 -13.65 6.17
C GLY A 3 17.18 -14.01 6.43
N PRO A 4 17.50 -14.55 7.60
CA PRO A 4 18.88 -14.93 7.93
C PRO A 4 19.42 -15.97 6.97
N ARG A 5 20.73 -15.92 6.76
CA ARG A 5 21.41 -16.90 5.92
C ARG A 5 21.16 -18.31 6.46
N GLY A 6 20.83 -19.24 5.56
CA GLY A 6 20.52 -20.61 5.92
C GLY A 6 19.10 -20.85 6.40
N LYS A 7 18.27 -19.81 6.49
CA LYS A 7 16.85 -19.89 6.87
C LYS A 7 15.91 -19.65 5.70
N VAL A 8 16.42 -19.17 4.57
CA VAL A 8 15.68 -18.96 3.33
C VAL A 8 16.47 -19.60 2.19
N ASP A 9 15.75 -19.96 1.13
CA ASP A 9 16.39 -20.47 -0.08
C ASP A 9 17.28 -19.37 -0.68
N GLU A 10 18.55 -19.69 -0.88
CA GLU A 10 19.55 -18.73 -1.36
C GLU A 10 19.24 -18.22 -2.78
N THR A 11 18.68 -19.05 -3.63
CA THR A 11 18.30 -18.63 -4.99
C THR A 11 17.14 -17.62 -4.94
N THR A 12 16.11 -17.93 -4.17
CA THR A 12 14.97 -17.03 -3.96
C THR A 12 15.42 -15.72 -3.33
N ARG A 13 16.31 -15.80 -2.36
CA ARG A 13 16.86 -14.62 -1.69
C ARG A 13 17.65 -13.74 -2.67
N HIS A 14 18.44 -14.35 -3.53
CA HIS A 14 19.22 -13.65 -4.56
C HIS A 14 18.29 -12.95 -5.58
N ILE A 15 17.26 -13.65 -6.03
CA ILE A 15 16.28 -13.08 -6.96
C ILE A 15 15.55 -11.90 -6.30
N ALA A 16 15.13 -12.05 -5.05
CA ALA A 16 14.46 -10.97 -4.33
C ALA A 16 15.36 -9.75 -4.18
N ALA A 17 16.63 -9.93 -3.86
CA ALA A 17 17.59 -8.84 -3.75
C ALA A 17 17.84 -8.15 -5.08
N ALA A 18 17.86 -8.90 -6.17
CA ALA A 18 18.04 -8.35 -7.51
C ALA A 18 16.82 -7.59 -8.01
N ALA A 19 15.62 -8.08 -7.65
CA ALA A 19 14.35 -7.47 -8.10
C ALA A 19 13.97 -6.23 -7.30
N ALA A 20 14.32 -6.17 -6.02
CA ALA A 20 13.94 -5.08 -5.14
C ALA A 20 15.03 -4.84 -4.09
N TRP A 21 15.99 -4.04 -4.46
CA TRP A 21 17.11 -3.74 -3.60
C TRP A 21 16.66 -3.07 -2.30
N GLY A 22 17.19 -3.53 -1.18
CA GLY A 22 16.87 -2.98 0.13
C GLY A 22 15.64 -3.59 0.82
N LEU A 23 15.17 -4.74 0.36
CA LEU A 23 14.11 -5.47 1.05
C LEU A 23 14.60 -5.95 2.42
N PHE A 24 13.69 -5.90 3.39
CA PHE A 24 13.90 -6.39 4.74
C PHE A 24 13.22 -7.74 4.96
N PRO A 25 13.63 -8.52 5.99
CA PRO A 25 12.86 -9.69 6.41
C PRO A 25 11.43 -9.31 6.78
N GLU A 26 10.49 -10.26 6.64
CA GLU A 26 9.06 -10.00 6.87
C GLU A 26 8.76 -9.43 8.25
N TRP A 27 9.50 -9.84 9.27
CA TRP A 27 9.29 -9.33 10.64
C TRP A 27 9.79 -7.90 10.83
N ASP A 28 10.62 -7.39 9.93
CA ASP A 28 11.05 -6.00 9.94
C ASP A 28 10.18 -5.14 9.05
N ALA A 29 9.77 -5.67 7.89
CA ALA A 29 8.90 -4.96 6.96
C ALA A 29 8.12 -5.92 6.08
N THR A 30 6.84 -5.67 5.92
CA THR A 30 5.97 -6.41 5.01
C THR A 30 5.44 -5.46 3.94
N TYR A 31 5.37 -5.96 2.71
CA TYR A 31 4.94 -5.19 1.53
C TYR A 31 3.73 -5.85 0.91
N LEU A 32 2.63 -5.10 0.77
CA LEU A 32 1.40 -5.57 0.13
C LEU A 32 1.13 -4.74 -1.11
N ASN A 33 0.97 -5.42 -2.24
CA ASN A 33 0.72 -4.77 -3.53
C ASN A 33 -0.75 -4.82 -3.91
N TYR A 34 -1.27 -3.69 -4.40
CA TYR A 34 -2.54 -3.65 -5.12
C TYR A 34 -2.24 -3.57 -6.62
N LYS A 35 -2.80 -4.51 -7.37
CA LYS A 35 -2.67 -4.59 -8.83
C LYS A 35 -4.05 -4.75 -9.46
N GLY A 36 -4.92 -3.82 -9.21
CA GLY A 36 -6.26 -3.85 -9.80
C GLY A 36 -6.29 -3.34 -11.22
N ALA A 37 -7.47 -2.99 -11.70
CA ALA A 37 -7.68 -2.46 -13.03
C ALA A 37 -6.93 -1.15 -13.31
N GLY A 38 -6.58 -0.41 -12.24
CA GLY A 38 -5.77 0.79 -12.37
C GLY A 38 -6.39 1.91 -13.20
N ASN A 39 -7.71 1.98 -13.23
CA ASN A 39 -8.46 2.96 -14.01
C ASN A 39 -8.35 4.34 -13.36
N SER A 40 -7.97 5.36 -14.12
CA SER A 40 -7.86 6.74 -13.64
C SER A 40 -9.12 7.56 -13.85
N LYS A 41 -10.12 7.01 -14.51
CA LYS A 41 -11.38 7.69 -14.75
C LYS A 41 -12.32 7.54 -13.56
N GLY A 42 -12.92 8.64 -13.14
CA GLY A 42 -13.80 8.63 -11.99
C GLY A 42 -13.04 8.52 -10.67
N CYS A 43 -13.80 8.37 -9.61
CA CYS A 43 -13.24 8.21 -8.27
C CYS A 43 -13.45 6.79 -7.78
N GLN A 44 -12.43 6.20 -7.19
CA GLN A 44 -12.48 4.87 -6.60
C GLN A 44 -12.14 4.96 -5.12
N LYS A 45 -12.60 4.01 -4.33
CA LYS A 45 -12.33 4.01 -2.89
C LYS A 45 -12.18 2.60 -2.33
N ALA A 46 -11.53 2.53 -1.19
CA ALA A 46 -11.53 1.34 -0.35
C ALA A 46 -11.35 1.76 1.10
N THR A 47 -11.95 1.01 2.01
CA THR A 47 -11.83 1.25 3.44
C THR A 47 -10.91 0.19 4.05
N TYR A 48 -9.92 0.65 4.77
CA TYR A 48 -8.85 -0.17 5.32
C TYR A 48 -8.89 -0.17 6.84
N THR A 49 -8.60 -1.32 7.43
CA THR A 49 -8.17 -1.37 8.81
C THR A 49 -6.70 -0.93 8.85
N VAL A 50 -6.34 -0.12 9.83
CA VAL A 50 -4.93 0.25 10.01
C VAL A 50 -4.13 -1.02 10.30
N PRO A 51 -3.09 -1.33 9.52
CA PRO A 51 -2.33 -2.55 9.75
C PRO A 51 -1.58 -2.50 11.09
N GLU A 52 -1.60 -3.61 11.82
CA GLU A 52 -0.86 -3.70 13.07
C GLU A 52 0.63 -3.49 12.81
N ASN A 53 1.23 -2.57 13.55
CA ASN A 53 2.66 -2.28 13.43
C ASN A 53 3.16 -1.58 14.69
N GLU A 54 4.44 -1.71 14.96
CA GLU A 54 5.09 -1.04 16.09
C GLU A 54 5.87 0.20 15.65
N SER A 55 5.87 0.52 14.36
CA SER A 55 6.69 1.60 13.82
C SER A 55 5.92 2.49 12.85
N PHE A 56 5.68 2.00 11.62
CA PHE A 56 5.24 2.87 10.54
C PHE A 56 4.52 2.05 9.47
N TRP A 57 3.55 2.67 8.83
CA TRP A 57 2.91 2.11 7.63
C TRP A 57 2.67 3.22 6.62
N SER A 58 2.63 2.84 5.35
CA SER A 58 2.30 3.79 4.29
C SER A 58 1.66 3.08 3.10
N ILE A 59 0.83 3.83 2.36
CA ILE A 59 0.38 3.46 1.03
C ILE A 59 0.99 4.48 0.08
N THR A 60 1.69 4.02 -0.95
CA THR A 60 2.26 4.87 -1.99
C THR A 60 1.71 4.44 -3.35
N VAL A 61 1.13 5.38 -4.10
CA VAL A 61 0.58 5.14 -5.43
C VAL A 61 1.67 5.38 -6.48
N TYR A 62 1.74 4.48 -7.43
CA TYR A 62 2.66 4.55 -8.56
C TYR A 62 1.89 4.50 -9.88
N GLY A 63 2.45 5.08 -10.92
CA GLY A 63 1.93 4.93 -12.27
C GLY A 63 2.25 3.56 -12.87
N ALA A 64 1.77 3.31 -14.07
CA ALA A 64 1.99 2.03 -14.77
C ALA A 64 3.48 1.71 -14.97
N ASP A 65 4.32 2.73 -15.02
CA ASP A 65 5.78 2.59 -15.20
C ASP A 65 6.54 2.38 -13.87
N GLY A 66 5.83 2.33 -12.75
CA GLY A 66 6.42 2.10 -11.43
C GLY A 66 6.98 3.35 -10.74
N TYR A 67 6.74 4.53 -11.29
CA TYR A 67 7.19 5.79 -10.70
C TYR A 67 6.03 6.57 -10.10
N MET A 68 6.31 7.34 -9.04
CA MET A 68 5.34 8.28 -8.49
C MET A 68 5.07 9.39 -9.51
N LYS A 69 3.79 9.71 -9.71
CA LYS A 69 3.37 10.68 -10.72
C LYS A 69 2.88 12.00 -10.12
N SER A 70 2.83 12.11 -8.81
CA SER A 70 2.29 13.27 -8.11
C SER A 70 2.92 13.39 -6.73
N GLU A 71 2.96 14.60 -6.20
CA GLU A 71 3.33 14.82 -4.81
C GLU A 71 2.26 14.34 -3.85
N ASN A 72 1.00 14.22 -4.32
CA ASN A 72 -0.12 13.71 -3.55
C ASN A 72 -0.34 12.22 -3.84
N SER A 73 0.65 11.40 -3.51
CA SER A 73 0.64 9.97 -3.83
C SER A 73 0.84 9.07 -2.62
N MET A 74 0.88 9.60 -1.40
CA MET A 74 1.17 8.81 -0.21
C MET A 74 0.22 9.11 0.95
N LEU A 75 -0.25 8.04 1.61
CA LEU A 75 -0.92 8.08 2.91
C LEU A 75 -0.06 7.35 3.93
N ASN A 76 -0.05 7.85 5.15
CA ASN A 76 0.60 7.21 6.29
C ASN A 76 -0.10 7.62 7.59
N GLY A 77 0.36 7.08 8.72
CA GLY A 77 -0.23 7.37 10.01
C GLY A 77 -0.20 8.84 10.43
N ALA A 78 0.70 9.65 9.83
CA ALA A 78 0.83 11.06 10.17
C ALA A 78 -0.15 11.95 9.40
N ASN A 79 -0.55 11.55 8.19
CA ASN A 79 -1.41 12.40 7.34
C ASN A 79 -2.80 11.81 7.07
N VAL A 80 -3.07 10.60 7.52
CA VAL A 80 -4.36 9.93 7.29
C VAL A 80 -5.44 10.51 8.21
N LYS A 81 -6.65 10.62 7.69
CA LYS A 81 -7.84 10.94 8.48
C LYS A 81 -8.61 9.65 8.72
N LEU A 82 -8.76 9.29 10.00
CA LEU A 82 -9.46 8.07 10.40
C LEU A 82 -10.98 8.32 10.46
N ASN A 83 -11.73 7.26 10.19
CA ASN A 83 -13.17 7.21 10.43
C ASN A 83 -13.42 7.05 11.94
N ASP A 84 -14.66 7.19 12.37
CA ASP A 84 -15.03 7.09 13.78
C ASP A 84 -14.72 5.73 14.40
N ASP A 85 -14.72 4.66 13.58
CA ASP A 85 -14.42 3.31 14.03
C ASP A 85 -12.93 2.95 13.99
N GLY A 86 -12.06 3.92 13.66
CA GLY A 86 -10.62 3.71 13.59
C GLY A 86 -10.10 3.19 12.27
N THR A 87 -10.98 2.91 11.31
CA THR A 87 -10.57 2.57 9.94
C THR A 87 -10.27 3.85 9.15
N PHE A 88 -9.77 3.72 7.94
CA PHE A 88 -9.64 4.86 7.05
C PHE A 88 -10.11 4.50 5.64
N THR A 89 -10.74 5.44 4.97
CA THR A 89 -11.15 5.28 3.57
C THR A 89 -10.21 6.11 2.70
N ALA A 90 -9.52 5.44 1.79
CA ALA A 90 -8.67 6.11 0.80
C ALA A 90 -9.47 6.27 -0.49
N TYR A 91 -9.33 7.42 -1.11
CA TYR A 91 -9.97 7.75 -2.40
C TYR A 91 -8.88 7.87 -3.46
N PHE A 92 -9.08 7.19 -4.55
CA PHE A 92 -8.13 7.15 -5.66
C PHE A 92 -8.76 7.83 -6.88
N GLY A 93 -8.27 9.00 -7.21
CA GLY A 93 -8.80 9.79 -8.30
C GLY A 93 -8.42 11.25 -8.19
N SER A 94 -8.73 11.99 -9.25
CA SER A 94 -8.47 13.43 -9.27
C SER A 94 -9.40 14.18 -8.31
N ARG A 95 -9.03 15.40 -7.98
CA ARG A 95 -9.89 16.28 -7.19
C ARG A 95 -11.21 16.56 -7.91
N GLU A 96 -11.16 16.61 -9.24
CA GLU A 96 -12.35 16.79 -10.04
C GLU A 96 -13.33 15.62 -9.89
N ALA A 97 -12.82 14.39 -9.86
CA ALA A 97 -13.65 13.19 -9.75
C ALA A 97 -14.08 12.89 -8.32
N CYS A 98 -13.21 13.09 -7.35
CA CYS A 98 -13.44 12.74 -5.93
C CYS A 98 -13.92 13.91 -5.08
N GLY A 99 -13.83 15.15 -5.57
CA GLY A 99 -14.12 16.33 -4.78
C GLY A 99 -13.09 16.52 -3.67
N ASP A 100 -13.54 17.04 -2.54
CA ASP A 100 -12.69 17.28 -1.37
C ASP A 100 -12.67 16.08 -0.41
N ALA A 101 -12.73 14.87 -0.96
CA ALA A 101 -12.71 13.66 -0.16
C ALA A 101 -11.44 13.58 0.70
N PRO A 102 -11.55 13.14 1.97
CA PRO A 102 -10.38 12.94 2.80
C PRO A 102 -9.55 11.77 2.27
N ASN A 103 -8.25 11.77 2.53
CA ASN A 103 -7.34 10.69 2.12
C ASN A 103 -7.37 10.43 0.61
N ARG A 104 -7.55 11.48 -0.19
CA ARG A 104 -7.55 11.37 -1.65
C ARG A 104 -6.11 11.32 -2.16
N LEU A 105 -5.87 10.37 -3.06
CA LEU A 105 -4.58 10.21 -3.73
C LEU A 105 -4.75 10.38 -5.23
N ASP A 106 -3.82 11.08 -5.86
CA ASP A 106 -3.81 11.25 -7.30
C ASP A 106 -3.42 9.93 -7.97
N VAL A 107 -4.08 9.62 -9.08
CA VAL A 107 -3.80 8.40 -9.85
C VAL A 107 -3.70 8.73 -11.33
N THR A 108 -2.95 7.89 -12.05
CA THR A 108 -2.87 7.92 -13.51
C THR A 108 -3.31 6.56 -14.05
N GLU A 109 -3.57 6.48 -15.34
CA GLU A 109 -4.00 5.21 -15.94
C GLU A 109 -2.97 4.12 -15.69
N GLY A 110 -3.42 2.94 -15.30
CA GLY A 110 -2.55 1.82 -14.96
C GLY A 110 -1.93 1.90 -13.57
N TRP A 111 -2.45 2.77 -12.70
CA TRP A 111 -1.92 2.95 -11.36
C TRP A 111 -1.99 1.67 -10.53
N ASN A 112 -1.09 1.60 -9.59
CA ASN A 112 -1.05 0.57 -8.56
C ASN A 112 -0.54 1.22 -7.27
N PHE A 113 -0.62 0.49 -6.15
CA PHE A 113 -0.01 0.99 -4.93
C PHE A 113 0.74 -0.11 -4.20
N LEU A 114 1.67 0.33 -3.35
CA LEU A 114 2.39 -0.52 -2.44
C LEU A 114 2.10 -0.06 -1.02
N MET A 115 1.59 -0.97 -0.19
CA MET A 115 1.47 -0.74 1.25
C MET A 115 2.72 -1.30 1.92
N ARG A 116 3.42 -0.44 2.66
CA ARG A 116 4.59 -0.81 3.45
C ARG A 116 4.21 -0.80 4.92
N ILE A 117 4.57 -1.87 5.62
CA ILE A 117 4.27 -2.02 7.05
C ILE A 117 5.57 -2.39 7.74
N TYR A 118 6.08 -1.49 8.57
CA TYR A 118 7.33 -1.67 9.27
C TYR A 118 7.07 -2.18 10.67
N ARG A 119 7.82 -3.21 11.09
CA ARG A 119 7.63 -3.94 12.34
C ARG A 119 6.18 -4.40 12.47
N PRO A 120 5.71 -5.21 11.51
CA PRO A 120 4.31 -5.60 11.44
C PRO A 120 3.91 -6.47 12.64
N GLY A 121 2.63 -6.36 13.03
CA GLY A 121 2.06 -7.16 14.09
C GLY A 121 1.58 -8.52 13.61
N PRO A 122 1.01 -9.33 14.55
CA PRO A 122 0.64 -10.72 14.25
C PRO A 122 -0.34 -10.88 13.09
N SER A 123 -1.34 -10.03 12.95
CA SER A 123 -2.35 -10.17 11.88
C SER A 123 -1.76 -9.93 10.49
N VAL A 124 -0.70 -9.14 10.40
CA VAL A 124 0.01 -8.91 9.14
C VAL A 124 0.92 -10.09 8.84
N LEU A 125 1.67 -10.56 9.84
CA LEU A 125 2.64 -11.65 9.69
C LEU A 125 1.98 -13.00 9.38
N ASP A 126 0.81 -13.28 9.96
CA ASP A 126 0.10 -14.54 9.73
C ASP A 126 -0.75 -14.55 8.45
N GLY A 127 -0.79 -13.41 7.75
CA GLY A 127 -1.52 -13.29 6.49
C GLY A 127 -3.02 -13.06 6.65
N SER A 128 -3.54 -12.86 7.87
CA SER A 128 -4.96 -12.58 8.07
C SER A 128 -5.33 -11.16 7.67
N TYR A 129 -4.37 -10.23 7.69
CA TYR A 129 -4.60 -8.88 7.19
C TYR A 129 -4.66 -8.90 5.65
N LYS A 130 -5.80 -8.53 5.10
CA LYS A 130 -6.02 -8.52 3.64
C LYS A 130 -6.38 -7.12 3.17
N LEU A 131 -5.90 -6.76 1.98
CA LEU A 131 -6.32 -5.52 1.35
C LEU A 131 -7.74 -5.67 0.83
N PRO A 132 -8.63 -4.69 1.11
CA PRO A 132 -9.98 -4.71 0.56
C PRO A 132 -9.98 -4.47 -0.95
N THR A 133 -11.05 -4.83 -1.61
CA THR A 133 -11.26 -4.51 -3.02
C THR A 133 -11.49 -3.01 -3.19
N VAL A 134 -10.81 -2.41 -4.14
CA VAL A 134 -11.05 -1.02 -4.53
C VAL A 134 -12.26 -0.98 -5.46
N GLU A 135 -13.22 -0.13 -5.16
CA GLU A 135 -14.47 -0.05 -5.89
C GLU A 135 -14.80 1.39 -6.25
N ALA A 136 -15.77 1.56 -7.16
CA ALA A 136 -16.18 2.89 -7.57
C ALA A 136 -16.79 3.65 -6.39
N ALA A 137 -16.35 4.89 -6.22
CA ALA A 137 -16.95 5.81 -5.25
C ALA A 137 -18.12 6.52 -5.91
N ARG A 138 -19.19 6.63 -5.20
CA ARG A 138 -20.40 7.23 -5.77
C ARG A 138 -20.61 8.62 -5.26
#